data_0f1f104e7e88620254614382686da4eb
#
_entry.id   0f1f104e7e88620254614382686da4eb
#
_cell.length_a   1.000
_cell.length_b   1.000
_cell.length_c   1.000
_cell.angle_alpha   90.00
_cell.angle_beta   90.00
_cell.angle_gamma   90.00
#
_symmetry.space_group_name_H-M   'P 1'
#
loop_
_entity.id
_entity.type
_entity.pdbx_description
1 polymer ?
#
loop_
_entity_poly.entity_id
_entity_poly.type
_entity_poly.pdbx_seq_one_letter_code
_entity_poly.pdbx_strand_id
1 'polypeptide(L)'
;MSPAAMIAFYNEKIDELIEALNQAGDELTTKELERAIESTQKKIDAILDKQKKKETDDLITFEELGVDALFIDEAHAYKKPLFATKIGNIVGLNKEASAAGTSTLMKVRHIQGKTRGRNVVMATGTPVTNTFGEVWHMINFTAPDILRDAGVPTFDRFASTFGVIGQVLTTNAGGQPVFKSGFVRFTHRNEFSQLIRSAWDVLTPEDLRAYFDEDAAAAGKPSGLPTLRGGDVRPIVLPLSDGNAEFNDFVKRVYERWQDMPPRERRNYNW
;
A
#
# COMPACT_ATOMS: atom_id res chain seq x y z
N MET A 1 1.40 -14.79 15.83
CA MET A 1 2.86 -14.55 16.01
C MET A 1 3.18 -14.51 17.48
N SER A 2 4.30 -15.12 17.86
CA SER A 2 4.80 -15.02 19.23
C SER A 2 5.18 -13.60 19.59
N PRO A 3 5.05 -13.19 20.88
CA PRO A 3 5.46 -11.86 21.33
C PRO A 3 6.90 -11.54 20.95
N ALA A 4 7.82 -12.49 21.07
CA ALA A 4 9.23 -12.29 20.72
C ALA A 4 9.42 -11.98 19.23
N ALA A 5 8.73 -12.70 18.35
CA ALA A 5 8.80 -12.45 16.90
C ALA A 5 8.18 -11.09 16.51
N MET A 6 7.09 -10.70 17.17
CA MET A 6 6.49 -9.37 16.95
C MET A 6 7.41 -8.24 17.39
N ILE A 7 8.05 -8.37 18.56
CA ILE A 7 9.01 -7.38 19.08
C ILE A 7 10.21 -7.27 18.15
N ALA A 8 10.78 -8.40 17.71
CA ALA A 8 11.89 -8.39 16.76
C ALA A 8 11.56 -7.67 15.47
N PHE A 9 10.38 -7.93 14.89
CA PHE A 9 9.91 -7.26 13.69
C PHE A 9 9.72 -5.74 13.91
N TYR A 10 9.11 -5.32 15.01
CA TYR A 10 8.91 -3.90 15.27
C TYR A 10 10.23 -3.17 15.54
N ASN A 11 11.21 -3.82 16.20
CA ASN A 11 12.55 -3.24 16.37
C ASN A 11 13.23 -3.02 15.01
N GLU A 12 13.20 -4.00 14.10
CA GLU A 12 13.71 -3.83 12.73
C GLU A 12 13.04 -2.64 12.02
N LYS A 13 11.73 -2.47 12.18
CA LYS A 13 11.01 -1.33 11.60
C LYS A 13 11.36 0.01 12.25
N ILE A 14 11.66 0.04 13.54
CA ILE A 14 12.17 1.23 14.22
C ILE A 14 13.55 1.61 13.67
N ASP A 15 14.45 0.65 13.46
CA ASP A 15 15.77 0.90 12.89
C ASP A 15 15.66 1.48 11.47
N GLU A 16 14.79 0.94 10.61
CA GLU A 16 14.50 1.48 9.30
C GLU A 16 13.95 2.92 9.36
N LEU A 17 13.04 3.21 10.32
CA LEU A 17 12.47 4.54 10.52
C LEU A 17 13.52 5.54 11.03
N ILE A 18 14.42 5.12 11.90
CA ILE A 18 15.55 5.95 12.38
C ILE A 18 16.51 6.27 11.23
N GLU A 19 16.81 5.30 10.38
CA GLU A 19 17.64 5.54 9.18
C GLU A 19 16.98 6.56 8.25
N ALA A 20 15.66 6.43 8.00
CA ALA A 20 14.91 7.38 7.21
C ALA A 20 14.88 8.79 7.86
N LEU A 21 14.75 8.84 9.19
CA LEU A 21 14.75 10.09 9.97
C LEU A 21 16.09 10.84 9.83
N ASN A 22 17.21 10.12 9.92
CA ASN A 22 18.55 10.70 9.75
C ASN A 22 18.79 11.27 8.34
N GLN A 23 17.97 10.87 7.36
CA GLN A 23 18.05 11.31 5.98
C GLN A 23 16.90 12.26 5.59
N ALA A 24 15.99 12.59 6.51
CA ALA A 24 14.87 13.49 6.25
C ALA A 24 15.35 14.91 5.93
N GLY A 25 14.78 15.50 4.87
CA GLY A 25 15.20 16.81 4.36
C GLY A 25 14.34 17.99 4.82
N ASP A 26 13.24 17.73 5.54
CA ASP A 26 12.30 18.76 5.99
C ASP A 26 11.70 18.45 7.36
N GLU A 27 11.26 19.51 8.06
CA GLU A 27 10.73 19.42 9.42
C GLU A 27 9.42 18.62 9.52
N LEU A 28 8.58 18.68 8.47
CA LEU A 28 7.30 17.96 8.47
C LEU A 28 7.52 16.45 8.38
N THR A 29 8.38 16.02 7.47
CA THR A 29 8.77 14.61 7.32
C THR A 29 9.46 14.09 8.59
N THR A 30 10.33 14.90 9.20
CA THR A 30 10.97 14.59 10.50
C THR A 30 9.91 14.29 11.58
N LYS A 31 8.94 15.19 11.76
CA LYS A 31 7.85 15.00 12.74
C LYS A 31 6.97 13.77 12.44
N GLU A 32 6.72 13.47 11.16
CA GLU A 32 5.97 12.27 10.78
C GLU A 32 6.72 11.00 11.14
N LEU A 33 8.03 10.93 10.88
CA LEU A 33 8.89 9.79 11.22
C LEU A 33 9.03 9.62 12.73
N GLU A 34 9.23 10.69 13.50
CA GLU A 34 9.25 10.63 14.96
C GLU A 34 7.95 10.05 15.54
N ARG A 35 6.79 10.47 15.03
CA ARG A 35 5.49 9.91 15.43
C ARG A 35 5.34 8.43 15.05
N ALA A 36 5.86 8.03 13.90
CA ALA A 36 5.84 6.63 13.47
C ALA A 36 6.70 5.76 14.39
N ILE A 37 7.89 6.24 14.78
CA ILE A 37 8.77 5.57 15.76
C ILE A 37 8.05 5.45 17.10
N GLU A 38 7.51 6.55 17.65
CA GLU A 38 6.78 6.55 18.93
C GLU A 38 5.58 5.59 18.90
N SER A 39 4.79 5.63 17.82
CA SER A 39 3.64 4.72 17.65
C SER A 39 4.07 3.25 17.58
N THR A 40 5.21 2.96 16.96
CA THR A 40 5.75 1.60 16.86
C THR A 40 6.30 1.14 18.21
N GLN A 41 6.97 2.02 18.96
CA GLN A 41 7.43 1.75 20.32
C GLN A 41 6.27 1.41 21.26
N LYS A 42 5.17 2.18 21.20
CA LYS A 42 3.95 1.89 21.99
C LYS A 42 3.37 0.49 21.72
N LYS A 43 3.51 -0.04 20.49
CA LYS A 43 3.08 -1.41 20.18
C LYS A 43 3.97 -2.43 20.89
N ILE A 44 5.28 -2.20 20.94
CA ILE A 44 6.22 -3.06 21.68
C ILE A 44 5.88 -3.03 23.18
N ASP A 45 5.70 -1.84 23.74
CA ASP A 45 5.37 -1.68 25.15
C ASP A 45 4.07 -2.40 25.53
N ALA A 46 3.04 -2.29 24.68
CA ALA A 46 1.77 -3.00 24.88
C ALA A 46 1.92 -4.54 24.84
N ILE A 47 2.83 -5.07 24.00
CA ILE A 47 3.14 -6.50 23.97
C ILE A 47 3.83 -6.93 25.26
N LEU A 48 4.82 -6.16 25.72
CA LEU A 48 5.56 -6.42 26.96
C LEU A 48 4.66 -6.36 28.19
N ASP A 49 3.74 -5.40 28.25
CA ASP A 49 2.80 -5.27 29.36
C ASP A 49 1.81 -6.43 29.44
N LYS A 50 1.31 -6.93 28.30
CA LYS A 50 0.49 -8.14 28.27
C LYS A 50 1.25 -9.36 28.77
N GLN A 51 2.52 -9.51 28.40
CA GLN A 51 3.37 -10.58 28.91
C GLN A 51 3.56 -10.52 30.42
N LYS A 52 3.81 -9.32 30.99
CA LYS A 52 3.97 -9.12 32.44
C LYS A 52 2.71 -9.48 33.23
N LYS A 53 1.53 -9.17 32.65
CA LYS A 53 0.23 -9.48 33.29
C LYS A 53 -0.17 -10.95 33.15
N LYS A 54 0.60 -11.79 32.48
CA LYS A 54 0.23 -13.16 32.13
C LYS A 54 -1.12 -13.27 31.41
N GLU A 55 -1.53 -12.19 30.73
CA GLU A 55 -2.74 -12.15 29.90
C GLU A 55 -2.51 -12.78 28.51
N THR A 56 -1.44 -13.56 28.34
CA THR A 56 -1.24 -14.41 27.16
C THR A 56 -2.16 -15.59 27.30
N ASP A 57 -3.28 -15.55 26.56
CA ASP A 57 -4.08 -16.75 26.32
C ASP A 57 -3.16 -17.87 25.84
N ASP A 58 -3.41 -19.10 26.29
CA ASP A 58 -2.76 -20.34 25.81
C ASP A 58 -3.14 -20.60 24.32
N LEU A 59 -3.20 -19.53 23.51
CA LEU A 59 -3.51 -19.62 22.09
C LEU A 59 -2.25 -20.05 21.33
N ILE A 60 -2.41 -21.08 20.51
CA ILE A 60 -1.38 -21.54 19.57
C ILE A 60 -0.93 -20.35 18.71
N THR A 61 0.35 -20.05 18.72
CA THR A 61 0.91 -18.99 17.88
C THR A 61 1.01 -19.44 16.41
N PHE A 62 1.17 -18.48 15.50
CA PHE A 62 1.33 -18.80 14.08
C PHE A 62 2.54 -19.67 13.81
N GLU A 63 3.61 -19.50 14.57
CA GLU A 63 4.83 -20.31 14.51
C GLU A 63 4.58 -21.77 14.91
N GLU A 64 3.75 -22.00 15.93
CA GLU A 64 3.39 -23.33 16.44
C GLU A 64 2.41 -24.08 15.55
N LEU A 65 1.66 -23.36 14.69
CA LEU A 65 0.78 -23.98 13.69
C LEU A 65 1.53 -24.82 12.66
N GLY A 66 2.86 -24.65 12.53
CA GLY A 66 3.67 -25.41 11.58
C GLY A 66 3.36 -25.11 10.11
N VAL A 67 2.86 -23.91 9.80
CA VAL A 67 2.53 -23.51 8.43
C VAL A 67 3.80 -23.35 7.61
N ASP A 68 3.87 -24.03 6.46
CA ASP A 68 5.02 -24.02 5.55
C ASP A 68 4.74 -23.29 4.23
N ALA A 69 3.49 -22.99 3.93
CA ALA A 69 3.08 -22.22 2.75
C ALA A 69 1.91 -21.30 3.07
N LEU A 70 1.84 -20.14 2.41
CA LEU A 70 0.80 -19.15 2.59
C LEU A 70 0.26 -18.72 1.25
N PHE A 71 -1.04 -18.94 1.03
CA PHE A 71 -1.79 -18.51 -0.14
C PHE A 71 -2.77 -17.43 0.31
N ILE A 72 -2.68 -16.24 -0.26
CA ILE A 72 -3.51 -15.10 0.10
C ILE A 72 -4.29 -14.67 -1.13
N ASP A 73 -5.58 -14.88 -1.10
CA ASP A 73 -6.50 -14.31 -2.08
C ASP A 73 -6.91 -12.90 -1.67
N GLU A 74 -7.32 -12.09 -2.64
CA GLU A 74 -7.64 -10.66 -2.47
C GLU A 74 -6.52 -9.88 -1.74
N ALA A 75 -5.28 -10.16 -2.13
CA ALA A 75 -4.08 -9.65 -1.49
C ALA A 75 -4.00 -8.12 -1.43
N HIS A 76 -4.77 -7.42 -2.28
CA HIS A 76 -4.87 -5.96 -2.24
C HIS A 76 -5.38 -5.42 -0.88
N ALA A 77 -6.07 -6.23 -0.08
CA ALA A 77 -6.50 -5.86 1.27
C ALA A 77 -5.32 -5.62 2.24
N TYR A 78 -4.14 -6.17 1.93
CA TYR A 78 -2.95 -6.14 2.81
C TYR A 78 -1.83 -5.23 2.30
N LYS A 79 -2.01 -4.52 1.20
CA LYS A 79 -0.98 -3.73 0.51
C LYS A 79 -0.49 -2.47 1.24
N LYS A 80 -0.88 -2.25 2.50
CA LYS A 80 -0.45 -1.13 3.35
C LYS A 80 0.25 -1.63 4.62
N PRO A 81 1.38 -2.34 4.53
CA PRO A 81 2.18 -2.69 5.70
C PRO A 81 2.92 -1.46 6.23
N LEU A 82 3.42 -1.57 7.47
CA LEU A 82 4.35 -0.57 8.01
C LEU A 82 5.64 -0.57 7.19
N PHE A 83 6.06 0.60 6.74
CA PHE A 83 7.32 0.82 6.02
C PHE A 83 7.92 2.18 6.36
N ALA A 84 9.24 2.31 6.19
CA ALA A 84 9.96 3.55 6.37
C ALA A 84 10.15 4.28 5.03
N THR A 85 10.03 5.60 5.02
CA THR A 85 10.38 6.45 3.89
C THR A 85 10.69 7.88 4.33
N LYS A 86 11.75 8.46 3.76
CA LYS A 86 12.09 9.87 3.92
C LYS A 86 11.35 10.80 2.95
N ILE A 87 10.56 10.24 2.03
CA ILE A 87 9.76 11.04 1.11
C ILE A 87 8.63 11.70 1.91
N GLY A 88 8.51 13.01 1.81
CA GLY A 88 7.46 13.80 2.46
C GLY A 88 6.05 13.42 2.02
N ASN A 89 5.06 14.15 2.51
CA ASN A 89 3.67 13.92 2.13
C ASN A 89 3.43 14.37 0.68
N ILE A 90 3.25 13.40 -0.22
CA ILE A 90 3.01 13.65 -1.64
C ILE A 90 1.71 12.98 -2.12
N VAL A 91 1.09 13.55 -3.13
CA VAL A 91 -0.09 12.95 -3.78
C VAL A 91 0.28 11.58 -4.36
N GLY A 92 -0.54 10.58 -4.08
CA GLY A 92 -0.29 9.22 -4.53
C GLY A 92 0.65 8.40 -3.65
N LEU A 93 1.01 8.89 -2.45
CA LEU A 93 1.72 8.11 -1.44
C LEU A 93 0.92 8.10 -0.13
N ASN A 94 0.39 6.95 0.22
CA ASN A 94 -0.26 6.75 1.51
C ASN A 94 0.72 6.06 2.47
N LYS A 95 1.09 6.75 3.54
CA LYS A 95 2.02 6.25 4.57
C LYS A 95 1.31 5.57 5.74
N GLU A 96 -0.02 5.61 5.78
CA GLU A 96 -0.77 5.00 6.86
C GLU A 96 -0.70 3.47 6.77
N ALA A 97 -0.07 2.87 7.77
CA ALA A 97 0.03 1.42 7.89
C ALA A 97 -1.26 0.82 8.43
N SER A 98 -1.77 -0.23 7.79
CA SER A 98 -2.85 -1.03 8.33
C SER A 98 -2.31 -2.12 9.27
N ALA A 99 -3.03 -2.40 10.34
CA ALA A 99 -2.69 -3.48 11.26
C ALA A 99 -2.71 -4.85 10.53
N ALA A 100 -3.69 -5.05 9.64
CA ALA A 100 -3.81 -6.25 8.83
C ALA A 100 -2.61 -6.43 7.89
N GLY A 101 -2.22 -5.38 7.15
CA GLY A 101 -1.06 -5.42 6.25
C GLY A 101 0.24 -5.71 7.00
N THR A 102 0.45 -5.06 8.15
CA THR A 102 1.66 -5.26 8.97
C THR A 102 1.69 -6.69 9.56
N SER A 103 0.57 -7.18 10.09
CA SER A 103 0.47 -8.56 10.62
C SER A 103 0.71 -9.60 9.53
N THR A 104 0.19 -9.36 8.32
CA THR A 104 0.41 -10.25 7.18
C THR A 104 1.88 -10.25 6.77
N LEU A 105 2.54 -9.09 6.73
CA LEU A 105 3.97 -9.03 6.41
C LEU A 105 4.82 -9.81 7.41
N MET A 106 4.52 -9.75 8.72
CA MET A 106 5.21 -10.56 9.73
C MET A 106 5.10 -12.06 9.42
N LYS A 107 3.89 -12.54 9.11
CA LYS A 107 3.64 -13.97 8.79
C LYS A 107 4.37 -14.38 7.51
N VAL A 108 4.32 -13.53 6.49
CA VAL A 108 5.04 -13.73 5.23
C VAL A 108 6.55 -13.85 5.48
N ARG A 109 7.13 -12.93 6.26
CA ARG A 109 8.57 -12.98 6.59
C ARG A 109 8.93 -14.25 7.37
N HIS A 110 8.06 -14.70 8.27
CA HIS A 110 8.26 -15.96 8.99
C HIS A 110 8.33 -17.16 8.03
N ILE A 111 7.38 -17.29 7.10
CA ILE A 111 7.39 -18.35 6.08
C ILE A 111 8.64 -18.24 5.18
N GLN A 112 8.91 -17.07 4.66
CA GLN A 112 10.06 -16.83 3.78
C GLN A 112 11.39 -17.14 4.47
N GLY A 113 11.53 -16.85 5.77
CA GLY A 113 12.70 -17.19 6.57
C GLY A 113 12.96 -18.69 6.64
N LYS A 114 11.89 -19.51 6.76
CA LYS A 114 11.98 -20.98 6.77
C LYS A 114 12.22 -21.57 5.38
N THR A 115 11.70 -20.94 4.33
CA THR A 115 11.61 -21.50 2.97
C THR A 115 12.57 -20.87 1.98
N ARG A 116 13.54 -20.08 2.46
CA ARG A 116 14.50 -19.34 1.63
C ARG A 116 13.81 -18.42 0.62
N GLY A 117 12.86 -17.62 1.11
CA GLY A 117 12.12 -16.64 0.31
C GLY A 117 10.95 -17.22 -0.52
N ARG A 118 10.57 -18.47 -0.31
CA ARG A 118 9.55 -19.19 -1.09
C ARG A 118 8.25 -19.41 -0.32
N ASN A 119 7.30 -20.09 -0.95
CA ASN A 119 6.05 -20.59 -0.39
C ASN A 119 5.06 -19.53 0.07
N VAL A 120 5.14 -18.33 -0.53
CA VAL A 120 4.14 -17.28 -0.37
C VAL A 120 3.58 -16.92 -1.73
N VAL A 121 2.28 -17.08 -1.90
CA VAL A 121 1.54 -16.73 -3.11
C VAL A 121 0.48 -15.72 -2.75
N MET A 122 0.43 -14.63 -3.48
CA MET A 122 -0.58 -13.58 -3.32
C MET A 122 -1.33 -13.40 -4.64
N ALA A 123 -2.65 -13.57 -4.62
CA ALA A 123 -3.52 -13.41 -5.77
C ALA A 123 -4.42 -12.17 -5.60
N THR A 124 -4.63 -11.41 -6.66
CA THR A 124 -5.57 -10.27 -6.67
C THR A 124 -5.85 -9.80 -8.09
N GLY A 125 -7.09 -9.40 -8.37
CA GLY A 125 -7.46 -8.71 -9.61
C GLY A 125 -7.07 -7.23 -9.64
N THR A 126 -6.64 -6.64 -8.51
CA THR A 126 -6.35 -5.20 -8.38
C THR A 126 -5.06 -4.95 -7.59
N PRO A 127 -3.89 -5.39 -8.10
CA PRO A 127 -2.62 -5.26 -7.39
C PRO A 127 -2.24 -3.79 -7.12
N VAL A 128 -2.61 -2.90 -8.01
CA VAL A 128 -2.36 -1.46 -7.92
C VAL A 128 -3.66 -0.71 -8.20
N THR A 129 -4.11 0.12 -7.25
CA THR A 129 -5.34 0.90 -7.41
C THR A 129 -5.10 2.41 -7.33
N ASN A 130 -4.28 2.87 -6.41
CA ASN A 130 -4.19 4.30 -6.09
C ASN A 130 -2.78 4.86 -6.12
N THR A 131 -1.77 4.06 -5.83
CA THR A 131 -0.43 4.59 -5.59
C THR A 131 0.67 3.76 -6.22
N PHE A 132 1.71 4.44 -6.68
CA PHE A 132 2.94 3.82 -7.15
C PHE A 132 3.62 2.95 -6.06
N GLY A 133 3.48 3.34 -4.80
CA GLY A 133 4.01 2.58 -3.66
C GLY A 133 3.42 1.18 -3.53
N GLU A 134 2.19 0.97 -4.00
CA GLU A 134 1.55 -0.36 -3.95
C GLU A 134 2.32 -1.41 -4.73
N VAL A 135 2.94 -1.04 -5.87
CA VAL A 135 3.79 -1.95 -6.65
C VAL A 135 4.96 -2.45 -5.81
N TRP A 136 5.69 -1.53 -5.18
CA TRP A 136 6.81 -1.89 -4.32
C TRP A 136 6.37 -2.78 -3.15
N HIS A 137 5.26 -2.43 -2.48
CA HIS A 137 4.74 -3.23 -1.38
C HIS A 137 4.40 -4.66 -1.80
N MET A 138 3.70 -4.83 -2.92
CA MET A 138 3.32 -6.16 -3.39
C MET A 138 4.54 -7.01 -3.76
N ILE A 139 5.55 -6.43 -4.43
CA ILE A 139 6.80 -7.13 -4.71
C ILE A 139 7.56 -7.41 -3.41
N ASN A 140 7.60 -6.47 -2.49
CA ASN A 140 8.25 -6.67 -1.19
C ASN A 140 7.60 -7.78 -0.36
N PHE A 141 6.30 -8.02 -0.48
CA PHE A 141 5.66 -9.18 0.14
C PHE A 141 6.14 -10.50 -0.44
N THR A 142 6.15 -10.64 -1.76
CA THR A 142 6.33 -11.94 -2.44
C THR A 142 7.77 -12.22 -2.81
N ALA A 143 8.52 -11.21 -3.24
CA ALA A 143 9.84 -11.38 -3.85
C ALA A 143 10.81 -10.24 -3.45
N PRO A 144 11.13 -10.05 -2.15
CA PRO A 144 12.03 -9.00 -1.69
C PRO A 144 13.45 -9.14 -2.26
N ASP A 145 13.84 -10.35 -2.68
CA ASP A 145 15.13 -10.63 -3.30
C ASP A 145 15.25 -9.91 -4.63
N ILE A 146 14.19 -9.94 -5.45
CA ILE A 146 14.13 -9.25 -6.74
C ILE A 146 14.35 -7.74 -6.56
N LEU A 147 13.78 -7.14 -5.51
CA LEU A 147 14.03 -5.73 -5.17
C LEU A 147 15.49 -5.47 -4.79
N ARG A 148 16.12 -6.39 -4.04
CA ARG A 148 17.55 -6.28 -3.67
C ARG A 148 18.44 -6.40 -4.90
N ASP A 149 18.21 -7.40 -5.72
CA ASP A 149 19.00 -7.68 -6.93
C ASP A 149 18.89 -6.54 -7.96
N ALA A 150 17.72 -5.89 -8.03
CA ALA A 150 17.49 -4.69 -8.83
C ALA A 150 18.07 -3.41 -8.21
N GLY A 151 18.68 -3.46 -7.02
CA GLY A 151 19.24 -2.31 -6.32
C GLY A 151 18.22 -1.34 -5.71
N VAL A 152 16.96 -1.77 -5.56
CA VAL A 152 15.85 -0.96 -5.03
C VAL A 152 15.17 -1.59 -3.81
N PRO A 153 15.94 -2.05 -2.79
CA PRO A 153 15.41 -2.77 -1.63
C PRO A 153 14.52 -1.91 -0.74
N THR A 154 14.71 -0.59 -0.72
CA THR A 154 13.89 0.35 0.05
C THR A 154 12.92 1.09 -0.86
N PHE A 155 11.79 1.53 -0.30
CA PHE A 155 10.83 2.32 -1.05
C PHE A 155 11.45 3.60 -1.62
N ASP A 156 12.33 4.26 -0.88
CA ASP A 156 12.98 5.50 -1.31
C ASP A 156 13.88 5.28 -2.54
N ARG A 157 14.64 4.19 -2.59
CA ARG A 157 15.43 3.82 -3.78
C ARG A 157 14.54 3.46 -4.97
N PHE A 158 13.48 2.68 -4.72
CA PHE A 158 12.50 2.36 -5.75
C PHE A 158 11.84 3.61 -6.33
N ALA A 159 11.39 4.52 -5.46
CA ALA A 159 10.75 5.77 -5.86
C ALA A 159 11.70 6.69 -6.63
N SER A 160 12.96 6.81 -6.21
CA SER A 160 13.96 7.64 -6.90
C SER A 160 14.43 7.04 -8.23
N THR A 161 14.38 5.73 -8.37
CA THR A 161 14.76 5.06 -9.63
C THR A 161 13.65 5.14 -10.66
N PHE A 162 12.41 4.84 -10.26
CA PHE A 162 11.30 4.68 -11.20
C PHE A 162 10.33 5.85 -11.25
N GLY A 163 10.40 6.79 -10.32
CA GLY A 163 9.48 7.92 -10.23
C GLY A 163 10.16 9.28 -10.27
N VAL A 164 9.47 10.26 -10.84
CA VAL A 164 9.85 11.66 -10.77
C VAL A 164 8.80 12.40 -9.96
N ILE A 165 9.23 13.03 -8.88
CA ILE A 165 8.37 13.89 -8.05
C ILE A 165 8.35 15.29 -8.66
N GLY A 166 7.18 15.86 -8.81
CA GLY A 166 6.96 17.21 -9.32
C GLY A 166 5.65 17.80 -8.81
N GLN A 167 5.21 18.89 -9.40
CA GLN A 167 3.95 19.54 -9.03
C GLN A 167 2.78 18.90 -9.78
N VAL A 168 1.78 18.46 -9.03
CA VAL A 168 0.52 17.89 -9.53
C VAL A 168 -0.60 18.87 -9.20
N LEU A 169 -1.38 19.23 -10.21
CA LEU A 169 -2.60 20.00 -10.00
C LEU A 169 -3.68 19.08 -9.41
N THR A 170 -4.21 19.45 -8.27
CA THR A 170 -5.29 18.71 -7.58
C THR A 170 -6.31 19.72 -7.05
N THR A 171 -7.38 19.25 -6.46
CA THR A 171 -8.38 20.08 -5.80
C THR A 171 -8.29 19.93 -4.29
N ASN A 172 -8.43 21.04 -3.56
CA ASN A 172 -8.60 21.00 -2.10
C ASN A 172 -10.06 20.62 -1.74
N ALA A 173 -10.36 20.49 -0.44
CA ALA A 173 -11.69 20.15 0.04
C ALA A 173 -12.77 21.20 -0.35
N GLY A 174 -12.36 22.47 -0.59
CA GLY A 174 -13.22 23.53 -1.09
C GLY A 174 -13.44 23.51 -2.62
N GLY A 175 -12.88 22.52 -3.34
CA GLY A 175 -12.98 22.39 -4.79
C GLY A 175 -12.10 23.36 -5.58
N GLN A 176 -11.16 24.05 -4.93
CA GLN A 176 -10.25 24.99 -5.60
C GLN A 176 -9.01 24.25 -6.10
N PRO A 177 -8.47 24.59 -7.28
CA PRO A 177 -7.25 24.00 -7.80
C PRO A 177 -6.05 24.40 -6.93
N VAL A 178 -5.24 23.42 -6.53
CA VAL A 178 -4.01 23.60 -5.76
C VAL A 178 -2.91 22.72 -6.33
N PHE A 179 -1.67 23.22 -6.29
CA PHE A 179 -0.50 22.41 -6.62
C PHE A 179 0.01 21.70 -5.38
N LYS A 180 0.23 20.39 -5.51
CA LYS A 180 0.87 19.56 -4.48
C LYS A 180 1.99 18.75 -5.11
N SER A 181 3.00 18.41 -4.32
CA SER A 181 4.01 17.46 -4.76
C SER A 181 3.41 16.08 -4.97
N GLY A 182 3.82 15.39 -6.01
CA GLY A 182 3.35 14.05 -6.34
C GLY A 182 4.21 13.40 -7.42
N PHE A 183 3.97 12.13 -7.72
CA PHE A 183 4.61 11.46 -8.85
C PHE A 183 4.01 11.95 -10.16
N VAL A 184 4.82 12.60 -11.00
CA VAL A 184 4.38 13.19 -12.28
C VAL A 184 4.75 12.34 -13.49
N ARG A 185 5.75 11.49 -13.38
CA ARG A 185 6.25 10.67 -14.47
C ARG A 185 6.96 9.43 -13.95
N PHE A 186 6.90 8.35 -14.73
CA PHE A 186 7.72 7.15 -14.52
C PHE A 186 8.92 7.16 -15.46
N THR A 187 10.06 6.73 -14.92
CA THR A 187 11.33 6.58 -15.63
C THR A 187 11.69 5.10 -15.72
N HIS A 188 12.69 4.76 -16.53
CA HIS A 188 13.21 3.40 -16.65
C HIS A 188 12.10 2.36 -16.91
N ARG A 189 11.20 2.66 -17.86
CA ARG A 189 9.97 1.88 -18.09
C ARG A 189 10.25 0.42 -18.44
N ASN A 190 11.33 0.14 -19.18
CA ASN A 190 11.69 -1.22 -19.56
C ASN A 190 12.13 -2.02 -18.33
N GLU A 191 13.01 -1.45 -17.54
CA GLU A 191 13.52 -2.05 -16.30
C GLU A 191 12.40 -2.23 -15.28
N PHE A 192 11.50 -1.25 -15.17
CA PHE A 192 10.31 -1.33 -14.35
C PHE A 192 9.37 -2.47 -14.79
N SER A 193 9.13 -2.59 -16.10
CA SER A 193 8.33 -3.68 -16.66
C SER A 193 8.98 -5.05 -16.43
N GLN A 194 10.31 -5.15 -16.57
CA GLN A 194 11.05 -6.38 -16.29
C GLN A 194 10.96 -6.75 -14.80
N LEU A 195 11.10 -5.78 -13.90
CA LEU A 195 10.97 -5.97 -12.46
C LEU A 195 9.58 -6.55 -12.10
N ILE A 196 8.51 -5.98 -12.65
CA ILE A 196 7.14 -6.49 -12.44
C ILE A 196 7.01 -7.92 -12.96
N ARG A 197 7.43 -8.19 -14.19
CA ARG A 197 7.34 -9.52 -14.82
C ARG A 197 8.19 -10.59 -14.12
N SER A 198 9.26 -10.17 -13.43
CA SER A 198 10.08 -11.10 -12.64
C SER A 198 9.43 -11.51 -11.33
N ALA A 199 8.54 -10.65 -10.80
CA ALA A 199 7.89 -10.85 -9.50
C ALA A 199 6.43 -11.33 -9.60
N TRP A 200 5.74 -11.01 -10.72
CA TRP A 200 4.31 -11.26 -10.90
C TRP A 200 4.05 -12.05 -12.16
N ASP A 201 3.14 -12.99 -12.03
CA ASP A 201 2.45 -13.61 -13.16
C ASP A 201 1.17 -12.80 -13.41
N VAL A 202 1.05 -12.19 -14.60
CA VAL A 202 -0.04 -11.25 -14.93
C VAL A 202 -0.84 -11.82 -16.09
N LEU A 203 -2.12 -12.08 -15.84
CA LEU A 203 -3.10 -12.42 -16.87
C LEU A 203 -3.96 -11.20 -17.17
N THR A 204 -3.89 -10.72 -18.40
CA THR A 204 -4.75 -9.62 -18.87
C THR A 204 -6.13 -10.15 -19.32
N PRO A 205 -7.14 -9.27 -19.43
CA PRO A 205 -8.42 -9.66 -20.02
C PRO A 205 -8.31 -10.24 -21.43
N GLU A 206 -7.31 -9.78 -22.20
CA GLU A 206 -7.01 -10.30 -23.54
C GLU A 206 -6.45 -11.73 -23.48
N ASP A 207 -5.53 -12.01 -22.57
CA ASP A 207 -4.98 -13.35 -22.33
C ASP A 207 -6.07 -14.32 -21.90
N LEU A 208 -6.93 -13.89 -20.96
CA LEU A 208 -8.07 -14.69 -20.51
C LEU A 208 -9.06 -14.97 -21.64
N ARG A 209 -9.33 -13.97 -22.48
CA ARG A 209 -10.24 -14.14 -23.62
C ARG A 209 -9.67 -15.15 -24.61
N ALA A 210 -8.40 -15.04 -24.96
CA ALA A 210 -7.72 -16.00 -25.86
C ALA A 210 -7.82 -17.43 -25.30
N TYR A 211 -7.54 -17.60 -24.01
CA TYR A 211 -7.63 -18.89 -23.33
C TYR A 211 -9.06 -19.48 -23.37
N PHE A 212 -10.07 -18.67 -23.01
CA PHE A 212 -11.48 -19.13 -23.04
C PHE A 212 -12.00 -19.36 -24.46
N ASP A 213 -11.53 -18.61 -25.44
CA ASP A 213 -11.92 -18.81 -26.84
C ASP A 213 -11.32 -20.10 -27.40
N GLU A 214 -10.08 -20.46 -27.02
CA GLU A 214 -9.43 -21.71 -27.38
C GLU A 214 -10.16 -22.91 -26.74
N ASP A 215 -10.45 -22.86 -25.45
CA ASP A 215 -11.22 -23.88 -24.75
C ASP A 215 -12.64 -24.04 -25.31
N ALA A 216 -13.31 -22.95 -25.62
CA ALA A 216 -14.66 -22.96 -26.20
C ALA A 216 -14.65 -23.57 -27.62
N ALA A 217 -13.66 -23.23 -28.42
CA ALA A 217 -13.47 -23.79 -29.75
C ALA A 217 -13.18 -25.29 -29.70
N ALA A 218 -12.31 -25.73 -28.77
CA ALA A 218 -12.03 -27.15 -28.54
C ALA A 218 -13.26 -27.93 -28.09
N ALA A 219 -14.15 -27.30 -27.32
CA ALA A 219 -15.41 -27.87 -26.83
C ALA A 219 -16.59 -27.72 -27.81
N GLY A 220 -16.43 -27.07 -28.96
CA GLY A 220 -17.49 -26.76 -29.92
C GLY A 220 -18.58 -25.84 -29.34
N LYS A 221 -18.22 -24.96 -28.39
CA LYS A 221 -19.14 -24.04 -27.71
C LYS A 221 -18.79 -22.58 -28.05
N PRO A 222 -19.74 -21.63 -27.96
CA PRO A 222 -19.41 -20.21 -28.05
C PRO A 222 -18.55 -19.78 -26.86
N SER A 223 -17.69 -18.78 -27.06
CA SER A 223 -16.88 -18.20 -25.97
C SER A 223 -17.75 -17.86 -24.75
N GLY A 224 -17.29 -18.27 -23.55
CA GLY A 224 -18.01 -18.04 -22.30
C GLY A 224 -17.91 -16.61 -21.76
N LEU A 225 -17.08 -15.75 -22.38
CA LEU A 225 -16.92 -14.36 -21.96
C LEU A 225 -17.96 -13.46 -22.62
N PRO A 226 -18.67 -12.63 -21.86
CA PRO A 226 -19.63 -11.70 -22.41
C PRO A 226 -18.93 -10.64 -23.25
N THR A 227 -19.51 -10.33 -24.41
CA THR A 227 -19.06 -9.21 -25.23
C THR A 227 -19.78 -7.93 -24.82
N LEU A 228 -19.06 -6.80 -24.83
CA LEU A 228 -19.67 -5.51 -24.58
C LEU A 228 -20.67 -5.16 -25.68
N ARG A 229 -21.87 -4.76 -25.32
CA ARG A 229 -22.87 -4.28 -26.27
C ARG A 229 -22.38 -3.01 -26.97
N GLY A 230 -22.08 -3.08 -28.25
CA GLY A 230 -21.53 -1.98 -29.04
C GLY A 230 -20.00 -1.87 -29.06
N GLY A 231 -19.28 -2.89 -28.53
CA GLY A 231 -17.81 -3.05 -28.66
C GLY A 231 -16.97 -2.22 -27.71
N ASP A 232 -17.46 -1.09 -27.21
CA ASP A 232 -16.68 -0.15 -26.39
C ASP A 232 -17.35 0.19 -25.06
N VAL A 233 -16.52 0.54 -24.07
CA VAL A 233 -16.98 1.11 -22.79
C VAL A 233 -17.50 2.53 -23.06
N ARG A 234 -18.78 2.76 -22.79
CA ARG A 234 -19.39 4.10 -22.92
C ARG A 234 -19.49 4.75 -21.54
N PRO A 235 -18.80 5.86 -21.29
CA PRO A 235 -18.97 6.60 -20.04
C PRO A 235 -20.37 7.20 -20.00
N ILE A 236 -21.08 6.96 -18.90
CA ILE A 236 -22.36 7.63 -18.61
C ILE A 236 -22.07 8.75 -17.64
N VAL A 237 -22.22 9.99 -18.08
CA VAL A 237 -22.10 11.18 -17.22
C VAL A 237 -23.47 11.47 -16.62
N LEU A 238 -23.58 11.30 -15.32
CA LEU A 238 -24.78 11.68 -14.59
C LEU A 238 -24.57 13.07 -13.96
N PRO A 239 -25.55 13.97 -14.06
CA PRO A 239 -25.49 15.24 -13.32
C PRO A 239 -25.54 14.94 -11.81
N LEU A 240 -24.90 15.80 -11.02
CA LEU A 240 -25.05 15.76 -9.57
C LEU A 240 -26.53 15.94 -9.21
N SER A 241 -27.03 15.11 -8.29
CA SER A 241 -28.34 15.36 -7.70
C SER A 241 -28.32 16.65 -6.87
N ASP A 242 -29.47 17.29 -6.69
CA ASP A 242 -29.58 18.51 -5.89
C ASP A 242 -29.00 18.34 -4.49
N GLY A 243 -29.27 17.23 -3.82
CA GLY A 243 -28.70 16.94 -2.50
C GLY A 243 -27.18 16.79 -2.48
N ASN A 244 -26.59 16.24 -3.54
CA ASN A 244 -25.12 16.18 -3.67
C ASN A 244 -24.51 17.54 -3.97
N ALA A 245 -25.20 18.39 -4.73
CA ALA A 245 -24.78 19.77 -4.97
C ALA A 245 -24.81 20.60 -3.66
N GLU A 246 -25.90 20.49 -2.89
CA GLU A 246 -26.03 21.13 -1.56
C GLU A 246 -24.96 20.65 -0.58
N PHE A 247 -24.66 19.36 -0.55
CA PHE A 247 -23.59 18.80 0.28
C PHE A 247 -22.21 19.34 -0.12
N ASN A 248 -21.91 19.42 -1.41
CA ASN A 248 -20.65 20.01 -1.88
C ASN A 248 -20.51 21.48 -1.50
N ASP A 249 -21.60 22.25 -1.60
CA ASP A 249 -21.61 23.64 -1.17
C ASP A 249 -21.49 23.80 0.34
N PHE A 250 -22.06 22.87 1.10
CA PHE A 250 -21.83 22.80 2.54
C PHE A 250 -20.35 22.54 2.87
N VAL A 251 -19.73 21.54 2.24
CA VAL A 251 -18.30 21.22 2.42
C VAL A 251 -17.42 22.41 2.09
N LYS A 252 -17.69 23.12 0.99
CA LYS A 252 -16.95 24.34 0.61
C LYS A 252 -17.02 25.42 1.70
N ARG A 253 -18.23 25.73 2.17
CA ARG A 253 -18.42 26.73 3.25
C ARG A 253 -17.70 26.34 4.55
N VAL A 254 -17.76 25.06 4.94
CA VAL A 254 -17.08 24.57 6.13
C VAL A 254 -15.56 24.66 5.97
N TYR A 255 -15.04 24.32 4.79
CA TYR A 255 -13.62 24.42 4.49
C TYR A 255 -13.11 25.88 4.50
N GLU A 256 -13.85 26.81 3.89
CA GLU A 256 -13.54 28.24 3.92
C GLU A 256 -13.49 28.77 5.35
N ARG A 257 -14.51 28.44 6.17
CA ARG A 257 -14.54 28.80 7.58
C ARG A 257 -13.35 28.21 8.35
N TRP A 258 -12.95 26.99 8.06
CA TRP A 258 -11.78 26.36 8.68
C TRP A 258 -10.48 27.07 8.29
N GLN A 259 -10.34 27.55 7.03
CA GLN A 259 -9.18 28.33 6.60
C GLN A 259 -9.05 29.66 7.36
N ASP A 260 -10.16 30.29 7.72
CA ASP A 260 -10.18 31.56 8.45
C ASP A 260 -9.96 31.38 9.98
N MET A 261 -10.00 30.15 10.49
CA MET A 261 -9.77 29.89 11.92
C MET A 261 -8.30 30.09 12.32
N PRO A 262 -8.04 30.55 13.56
CA PRO A 262 -6.69 30.58 14.11
C PRO A 262 -6.05 29.19 14.16
N PRO A 263 -4.71 29.04 13.99
CA PRO A 263 -4.04 27.74 13.96
C PRO A 263 -4.28 26.86 15.20
N ARG A 264 -4.54 27.48 16.37
CA ARG A 264 -4.86 26.75 17.61
C ARG A 264 -6.23 26.05 17.55
N GLU A 265 -7.20 26.67 16.92
CA GLU A 265 -8.55 26.13 16.78
C GLU A 265 -8.63 25.07 15.68
N ARG A 266 -7.87 25.22 14.60
CA ARG A 266 -7.81 24.22 13.49
C ARG A 266 -7.40 22.82 13.94
N ARG A 267 -6.59 22.71 15.02
CA ARG A 267 -6.12 21.41 15.54
C ARG A 267 -7.23 20.55 16.15
N ASN A 268 -8.38 21.14 16.48
CA ASN A 268 -9.52 20.43 17.06
C ASN A 268 -10.46 19.84 15.98
N TYR A 269 -10.21 20.14 14.72
CA TYR A 269 -10.97 19.61 13.59
C TYR A 269 -10.12 18.57 12.88
N ASN A 270 -10.47 17.28 13.02
CA ASN A 270 -9.93 16.20 12.21
C ASN A 270 -10.68 16.18 10.88
N TRP A 271 -10.00 16.51 9.80
CA TRP A 271 -10.47 16.37 8.42
C TRP A 271 -9.83 15.17 7.76
#